data_14dbd6faf3556b2a1b3e3c47e1a3e9c6
#
_entry.id   14dbd6faf3556b2a1b3e3c47e1a3e9c6
#
_cell.length_a   1.000
_cell.length_b   1.000
_cell.length_c   1.000
_cell.angle_alpha   90.00
_cell.angle_beta   90.00
_cell.angle_gamma   90.00
#
_symmetry.space_group_name_H-M   'P 1'
#
loop_
_entity.id
_entity.type
_entity.pdbx_description
1 polymer ?
#
loop_
_entity_poly.entity_id
_entity_poly.type
_entity_poly.pdbx_seq_one_letter_code
_entity_poly.pdbx_strand_id
1 'polypeptide(L)'
;MRRGYTIAEYRDLVVRLREAIPDLALTTDIIVGFSGESDDDFQKTVDLMEEIRFDSAFMFRYSERSGTFAHKNMPDDVPDDVKAARLHQIIELQEGISAQMNQQWIGRTVEVLVEGKSRRPGPDGQPTFFGRSPQGKV
;
A
#
# COMPACT_ATOMS: atom_id res chain seq x y z
N MET A 1 7.01 15.20 -5.21
CA MET A 1 8.19 14.34 -5.39
C MET A 1 8.46 14.15 -6.88
N ARG A 2 9.72 14.18 -7.28
CA ARG A 2 10.09 13.95 -8.71
C ARG A 2 10.39 12.46 -8.89
N ARG A 3 9.47 11.69 -9.48
CA ARG A 3 9.64 10.25 -9.75
C ARG A 3 10.03 9.94 -11.20
N GLY A 4 9.98 10.96 -12.11
CA GLY A 4 10.44 10.82 -13.49
C GLY A 4 9.53 10.03 -14.42
N TYR A 5 8.30 9.72 -13.99
CA TYR A 5 7.27 9.06 -14.81
C TYR A 5 5.90 9.69 -14.57
N THR A 6 5.03 9.56 -15.53
CA THR A 6 3.64 10.00 -15.48
C THR A 6 2.75 8.89 -14.91
N ILE A 7 1.52 9.26 -14.50
CA ILE A 7 0.52 8.28 -14.04
C ILE A 7 0.10 7.31 -15.17
N ALA A 8 0.09 7.78 -16.41
CA ALA A 8 -0.23 6.94 -17.56
C ALA A 8 0.84 5.86 -17.79
N GLU A 9 2.11 6.22 -17.72
CA GLU A 9 3.22 5.27 -17.81
C GLU A 9 3.22 4.28 -16.65
N TYR A 10 2.83 4.71 -15.45
CA TYR A 10 2.68 3.84 -14.30
C TYR A 10 1.57 2.81 -14.50
N ARG A 11 0.40 3.24 -15.00
CA ARG A 11 -0.73 2.36 -15.32
C ARG A 11 -0.36 1.31 -16.36
N ASP A 12 0.28 1.74 -17.46
CA ASP A 12 0.77 0.85 -18.50
C ASP A 12 1.74 -0.20 -17.95
N LEU A 13 2.68 0.23 -17.10
CA LEU A 13 3.61 -0.69 -16.45
C LEU A 13 2.88 -1.74 -15.59
N VAL A 14 1.89 -1.32 -14.80
CA VAL A 14 1.12 -2.24 -13.96
C VAL A 14 0.34 -3.26 -14.80
N VAL A 15 -0.29 -2.83 -15.90
CA VAL A 15 -0.99 -3.73 -16.83
C VAL A 15 -0.03 -4.77 -17.39
N ARG A 16 1.09 -4.34 -17.95
CA ARG A 16 2.10 -5.23 -18.52
C ARG A 16 2.69 -6.20 -17.51
N LEU A 17 2.90 -5.77 -16.27
CA LEU A 17 3.38 -6.64 -15.19
C LEU A 17 2.37 -7.73 -14.83
N ARG A 18 1.08 -7.38 -14.76
CA ARG A 18 0.01 -8.35 -14.48
C ARG A 18 -0.22 -9.33 -15.62
N GLU A 19 -0.06 -8.90 -16.87
CA GLU A 19 -0.09 -9.78 -18.03
C GLU A 19 1.08 -10.77 -18.04
N ALA A 20 2.27 -10.31 -17.66
CA ALA A 20 3.47 -11.14 -17.64
C ALA A 20 3.51 -12.10 -16.43
N ILE A 21 2.92 -11.69 -15.29
CA ILE A 21 2.94 -12.43 -14.03
C ILE A 21 1.53 -12.41 -13.42
N PRO A 22 0.67 -13.39 -13.74
CA PRO A 22 -0.75 -13.38 -13.36
C PRO A 22 -1.03 -13.28 -11.86
N ASP A 23 -0.20 -13.88 -11.01
CA ASP A 23 -0.35 -13.87 -9.56
C ASP A 23 0.58 -12.85 -8.86
N LEU A 24 0.98 -11.80 -9.60
CA LEU A 24 1.85 -10.75 -9.05
C LEU A 24 1.16 -9.98 -7.92
N ALA A 25 1.77 -9.99 -6.74
CA ALA A 25 1.40 -9.08 -5.66
C ALA A 25 2.07 -7.72 -5.86
N LEU A 26 1.28 -6.66 -5.88
CA LEU A 26 1.76 -5.29 -5.99
C LEU A 26 1.67 -4.59 -4.65
N THR A 27 2.77 -3.99 -4.24
CA THR A 27 2.84 -3.15 -3.03
C THR A 27 3.28 -1.74 -3.40
N THR A 28 2.91 -0.76 -2.58
CA THR A 28 3.28 0.64 -2.82
C THR A 28 3.50 1.40 -1.52
N ASP A 29 4.19 2.54 -1.65
CA ASP A 29 4.31 3.54 -0.59
C ASP A 29 3.50 4.77 -0.98
N ILE A 30 2.63 5.25 -0.10
CA ILE A 30 1.78 6.42 -0.30
C ILE A 30 2.06 7.45 0.78
N ILE A 31 2.25 8.70 0.37
CA ILE A 31 2.35 9.84 1.28
C ILE A 31 1.22 10.80 0.95
N VAL A 32 0.39 11.12 1.93
CA VAL A 32 -0.70 12.10 1.83
C VAL A 32 -0.34 13.40 2.53
N GLY A 33 -0.95 14.49 2.11
CA GLY A 33 -0.73 15.81 2.70
C GLY A 33 0.63 16.40 2.36
N PHE A 34 1.21 16.04 1.22
CA PHE A 34 2.44 16.69 0.73
C PHE A 34 2.17 18.16 0.43
N SER A 35 3.19 19.02 0.56
CA SER A 35 3.09 20.48 0.32
C SER A 35 2.36 20.77 -0.99
N GLY A 36 1.27 21.55 -0.92
CA GLY A 36 0.44 21.93 -2.05
C GLY A 36 -0.55 20.85 -2.54
N GLU A 37 -0.72 19.73 -1.81
CA GLU A 37 -1.70 18.71 -2.19
C GLU A 37 -3.13 19.24 -2.00
N SER A 38 -3.83 19.45 -3.10
CA SER A 38 -5.26 19.81 -3.10
C SER A 38 -6.16 18.60 -2.79
N ASP A 39 -7.45 18.85 -2.56
CA ASP A 39 -8.43 17.75 -2.43
C ASP A 39 -8.56 16.95 -3.73
N ASP A 40 -8.47 17.62 -4.89
CA ASP A 40 -8.47 16.97 -6.18
C ASP A 40 -7.25 16.05 -6.39
N ASP A 41 -6.07 16.44 -5.89
CA ASP A 41 -4.87 15.62 -5.98
C ASP A 41 -4.96 14.41 -5.03
N PHE A 42 -5.51 14.61 -3.85
CA PHE A 42 -5.79 13.52 -2.93
C PHE A 42 -6.82 12.55 -3.52
N GLN A 43 -7.90 13.04 -4.14
CA GLN A 43 -8.91 12.19 -4.79
C GLN A 43 -8.29 11.34 -5.90
N LYS A 44 -7.39 11.90 -6.73
CA LYS A 44 -6.65 11.10 -7.74
C LYS A 44 -5.82 9.98 -7.12
N THR A 45 -5.32 10.17 -5.90
CA THR A 45 -4.62 9.10 -5.16
C THR A 45 -5.59 8.01 -4.75
N VAL A 46 -6.77 8.36 -4.24
CA VAL A 46 -7.85 7.42 -3.89
C VAL A 46 -8.28 6.63 -5.13
N ASP A 47 -8.58 7.33 -6.24
CA ASP A 47 -9.02 6.72 -7.49
C ASP A 47 -7.96 5.73 -8.02
N LEU A 48 -6.69 6.07 -7.92
CA LEU A 48 -5.61 5.19 -8.33
C LEU A 48 -5.52 3.93 -7.46
N MET A 49 -5.72 4.05 -6.15
CA MET A 49 -5.74 2.89 -5.25
C MET A 49 -6.91 1.95 -5.57
N GLU A 50 -8.08 2.49 -5.86
CA GLU A 50 -9.26 1.71 -6.28
C GLU A 50 -9.05 1.03 -7.62
N GLU A 51 -8.40 1.70 -8.57
CA GLU A 51 -8.10 1.17 -9.90
C GLU A 51 -7.04 0.06 -9.85
N ILE A 52 -5.89 0.35 -9.23
CA ILE A 52 -4.75 -0.57 -9.21
C ILE A 52 -5.00 -1.73 -8.23
N ARG A 53 -5.67 -1.49 -7.10
CA ARG A 53 -5.95 -2.51 -6.08
C ARG A 53 -4.66 -3.18 -5.61
N PHE A 54 -3.86 -2.45 -4.88
CA PHE A 54 -2.62 -2.97 -4.31
C PHE A 54 -2.89 -4.08 -3.28
N ASP A 55 -2.03 -5.10 -3.24
CA ASP A 55 -2.09 -6.15 -2.22
C ASP A 55 -1.84 -5.62 -0.82
N SER A 56 -0.92 -4.66 -0.72
CA SER A 56 -0.67 -3.88 0.50
C SER A 56 -0.06 -2.52 0.17
N ALA A 57 -0.20 -1.56 1.08
CA ALA A 57 0.43 -0.26 0.96
C ALA A 57 1.02 0.19 2.31
N PHE A 58 2.20 0.80 2.27
CA PHE A 58 2.72 1.57 3.39
C PHE A 58 2.27 3.01 3.23
N MET A 59 1.49 3.50 4.19
CA MET A 59 0.82 4.79 4.08
C MET A 59 1.30 5.73 5.18
N PHE A 60 1.66 6.94 4.79
CA PHE A 60 2.24 7.94 5.68
C PHE A 60 1.58 9.30 5.45
N ARG A 61 1.43 10.08 6.51
CA ARG A 61 1.24 11.52 6.38
C ARG A 61 2.57 12.21 6.12
N TYR A 62 2.56 13.23 5.31
CA TYR A 62 3.76 14.03 5.08
C TYR A 62 4.25 14.66 6.38
N SER A 63 5.55 14.62 6.57
CA SER A 63 6.26 15.33 7.63
C SER A 63 7.53 15.91 7.01
N GLU A 64 7.80 17.17 7.30
CA GLU A 64 9.00 17.84 6.81
C GLU A 64 10.27 17.13 7.29
N ARG A 65 11.23 16.99 6.39
CA ARG A 65 12.56 16.48 6.71
C ARG A 65 13.60 17.51 6.38
N SER A 66 14.34 17.95 7.39
CA SER A 66 15.44 18.91 7.23
C SER A 66 16.40 18.51 6.11
N GLY A 67 16.82 19.48 5.32
CA GLY A 67 17.77 19.31 4.23
C GLY A 67 17.16 18.86 2.89
N THR A 68 15.87 18.48 2.85
CA THR A 68 15.20 18.12 1.59
C THR A 68 14.87 19.37 0.76
N PHE A 69 14.65 19.17 -0.55
CA PHE A 69 14.19 20.23 -1.45
C PHE A 69 12.82 20.81 -0.99
N ALA A 70 11.89 19.93 -0.57
CA ALA A 70 10.58 20.35 -0.10
C ALA A 70 10.70 21.27 1.12
N HIS A 71 11.44 20.87 2.16
CA HIS A 71 11.68 21.69 3.34
C HIS A 71 12.27 23.06 3.03
N LYS A 72 13.13 23.17 2.00
CA LYS A 72 13.79 24.43 1.64
C LYS A 72 12.94 25.35 0.75
N ASN A 73 12.02 24.79 -0.01
CA ASN A 73 11.39 25.52 -1.13
C ASN A 73 9.86 25.43 -1.17
N MET A 74 9.25 24.63 -0.31
CA MET A 74 7.79 24.42 -0.31
C MET A 74 7.28 24.53 1.13
N PRO A 75 6.24 25.37 1.38
CA PRO A 75 5.64 25.44 2.70
C PRO A 75 4.89 24.12 3.00
N ASP A 76 4.87 23.71 4.26
CA ASP A 76 3.97 22.65 4.72
C ASP A 76 2.60 23.28 5.00
N ASP A 77 1.81 23.45 3.94
CA ASP A 77 0.56 24.21 3.89
C ASP A 77 -0.70 23.38 4.05
N VAL A 78 -0.57 22.05 4.12
CA VAL A 78 -1.71 21.16 4.41
C VAL A 78 -1.86 21.01 5.92
N PRO A 79 -3.02 21.36 6.52
CA PRO A 79 -3.26 21.23 7.96
C PRO A 79 -3.10 19.78 8.46
N ASP A 80 -2.62 19.62 9.69
CA ASP A 80 -2.34 18.30 10.28
C ASP A 80 -3.59 17.43 10.46
N ASP A 81 -4.73 18.04 10.74
CA ASP A 81 -6.03 17.37 10.83
C ASP A 81 -6.49 16.86 9.46
N VAL A 82 -6.26 17.64 8.39
CA VAL A 82 -6.51 17.20 7.00
C VAL A 82 -5.59 16.04 6.61
N LYS A 83 -4.29 16.13 6.94
CA LYS A 83 -3.35 15.01 6.72
C LYS A 83 -3.78 13.76 7.45
N ALA A 84 -4.24 13.89 8.71
CA ALA A 84 -4.72 12.76 9.50
C ALA A 84 -5.99 12.15 8.91
N ALA A 85 -6.96 12.97 8.49
CA ALA A 85 -8.19 12.50 7.86
C ALA A 85 -7.91 11.77 6.54
N ARG A 86 -7.06 12.34 5.67
CA ARG A 86 -6.65 11.70 4.41
C ARG A 86 -5.94 10.37 4.65
N LEU A 87 -5.03 10.30 5.64
CA LEU A 87 -4.35 9.06 5.99
C LEU A 87 -5.34 7.99 6.45
N HIS A 88 -6.30 8.37 7.30
CA HIS A 88 -7.33 7.43 7.80
C HIS A 88 -8.17 6.87 6.65
N GLN A 89 -8.61 7.73 5.73
CA GLN A 89 -9.40 7.33 4.56
C GLN A 89 -8.68 6.31 3.69
N ILE A 90 -7.40 6.52 3.37
CA ILE A 90 -6.65 5.57 2.53
C ILE A 90 -6.31 4.27 3.26
N ILE A 91 -6.18 4.29 4.60
CA ILE A 91 -6.02 3.07 5.41
C ILE A 91 -7.28 2.23 5.32
N GLU A 92 -8.45 2.80 5.56
CA GLU A 92 -9.73 2.08 5.47
C GLU A 92 -9.97 1.53 4.06
N LEU A 93 -9.67 2.33 3.03
CA LEU A 93 -9.76 1.88 1.63
C LEU A 93 -8.85 0.68 1.38
N GLN A 94 -7.58 0.76 1.78
CA GLN A 94 -6.61 -0.33 1.57
C GLN A 94 -6.98 -1.60 2.34
N GLU A 95 -7.49 -1.47 3.56
CA GLU A 95 -7.98 -2.61 4.34
C GLU A 95 -9.12 -3.33 3.61
N GLY A 96 -10.08 -2.57 3.06
CA GLY A 96 -11.15 -3.10 2.22
C GLY A 96 -10.65 -3.81 0.97
N ILE A 97 -9.71 -3.20 0.24
CA ILE A 97 -9.08 -3.79 -0.94
C ILE A 97 -8.36 -5.08 -0.58
N SER A 98 -7.53 -5.06 0.46
CA SER A 98 -6.76 -6.21 0.91
C SER A 98 -7.66 -7.36 1.35
N ALA A 99 -8.76 -7.08 2.06
CA ALA A 99 -9.75 -8.08 2.45
C ALA A 99 -10.37 -8.77 1.22
N GLN A 100 -10.80 -7.99 0.22
CA GLN A 100 -11.35 -8.53 -1.03
C GLN A 100 -10.32 -9.33 -1.84
N MET A 101 -9.09 -8.84 -1.94
CA MET A 101 -8.00 -9.54 -2.62
C MET A 101 -7.66 -10.87 -1.93
N ASN A 102 -7.74 -10.91 -0.60
CA ASN A 102 -7.46 -12.14 0.16
C ASN A 102 -8.57 -13.20 0.00
N GLN A 103 -9.81 -12.81 -0.26
CA GLN A 103 -10.92 -13.74 -0.49
C GLN A 103 -10.65 -14.72 -1.64
N GLN A 104 -9.93 -14.29 -2.69
CA GLN A 104 -9.60 -15.15 -3.82
C GLN A 104 -8.69 -16.33 -3.45
N TRP A 105 -8.02 -16.28 -2.29
CA TRP A 105 -7.13 -17.34 -1.82
C TRP A 105 -7.82 -18.39 -0.94
N ILE A 106 -9.07 -18.14 -0.53
CA ILE A 106 -9.83 -19.07 0.29
C ILE A 106 -10.10 -20.35 -0.51
N GLY A 107 -9.77 -21.51 0.07
CA GLY A 107 -9.92 -22.82 -0.55
C GLY A 107 -8.81 -23.20 -1.56
N ARG A 108 -7.82 -22.31 -1.78
CA ARG A 108 -6.65 -22.64 -2.60
C ARG A 108 -5.54 -23.26 -1.74
N THR A 109 -4.79 -24.17 -2.34
CA THR A 109 -3.52 -24.65 -1.78
C THR A 109 -2.40 -23.76 -2.28
N VAL A 110 -1.62 -23.20 -1.36
CA VAL A 110 -0.49 -22.32 -1.68
C VAL A 110 0.81 -22.87 -1.08
N GLU A 111 1.91 -22.68 -1.78
CA GLU A 111 3.23 -22.94 -1.23
C GLU A 111 3.60 -21.88 -0.21
N VAL A 112 4.18 -22.28 0.92
CA VAL A 112 4.59 -21.36 1.99
C VAL A 112 6.01 -21.68 2.43
N LEU A 113 6.90 -20.69 2.35
CA LEU A 113 8.21 -20.78 2.98
C LEU A 113 8.05 -20.56 4.49
N VAL A 114 8.25 -21.63 5.27
CA VAL A 114 8.18 -21.55 6.73
C VAL A 114 9.39 -20.81 7.28
N GLU A 115 9.15 -19.70 7.97
CA GLU A 115 10.19 -18.82 8.53
C GLU A 115 10.47 -19.09 10.01
N GLY A 116 9.51 -19.65 10.73
CA GLY A 116 9.71 -19.94 12.15
C GLY A 116 8.47 -20.39 12.90
N LYS A 117 8.63 -20.57 14.22
CA LYS A 117 7.53 -20.88 15.13
C LYS A 117 6.77 -19.61 15.50
N SER A 118 5.45 -19.67 15.45
CA SER A 118 4.58 -18.58 15.92
C SER A 118 4.69 -18.46 17.44
N ARG A 119 4.59 -17.24 17.94
CA ARG A 119 4.45 -16.97 19.39
C ARG A 119 3.07 -17.34 19.92
N ARG A 120 2.08 -17.47 19.05
CA ARG A 120 0.71 -17.84 19.40
C ARG A 120 0.52 -19.33 19.11
N PRO A 121 0.13 -20.14 20.08
CA PRO A 121 -0.22 -21.53 19.82
C PRO A 121 -1.52 -21.61 19.01
N GLY A 122 -1.77 -22.73 18.36
CA GLY A 122 -3.02 -23.04 17.72
C GLY A 122 -4.18 -23.22 18.73
N PRO A 123 -5.43 -23.32 18.25
CA PRO A 123 -6.60 -23.51 19.08
C PRO A 123 -6.55 -24.76 19.98
N ASP A 124 -5.79 -25.78 19.54
CA ASP A 124 -5.55 -27.04 20.23
C ASP A 124 -4.32 -27.02 21.16
N GLY A 125 -3.70 -25.85 21.35
CA GLY A 125 -2.49 -25.68 22.14
C GLY A 125 -1.21 -26.20 21.47
N GLN A 126 -1.29 -26.71 20.25
CA GLN A 126 -0.11 -27.18 19.49
C GLN A 126 0.75 -26.03 18.97
N PRO A 127 2.06 -26.25 18.82
CA PRO A 127 2.94 -25.26 18.19
C PRO A 127 2.47 -24.94 16.76
N THR A 128 2.31 -23.67 16.46
CA THR A 128 2.05 -23.19 15.10
C THR A 128 3.30 -22.59 14.48
N PHE A 129 3.33 -22.53 13.16
CA PHE A 129 4.41 -21.95 12.38
C PHE A 129 3.88 -20.77 11.59
N PHE A 130 4.75 -19.84 11.25
CA PHE A 130 4.45 -18.77 10.31
C PHE A 130 5.43 -18.83 9.13
N GLY A 131 4.99 -18.31 8.01
CA GLY A 131 5.79 -18.28 6.80
C GLY A 131 5.17 -17.37 5.76
N ARG A 132 5.79 -17.27 4.60
CA ARG A 132 5.34 -16.41 3.51
C ARG A 132 5.05 -17.21 2.26
N SER A 133 3.96 -16.84 1.60
CA SER A 133 3.67 -17.26 0.24
C SER A 133 4.53 -16.47 -0.77
N PRO A 134 4.64 -16.91 -2.04
CA PRO A 134 5.30 -16.15 -3.10
C PRO A 134 4.74 -14.73 -3.28
N GLN A 135 3.48 -14.51 -2.93
CA GLN A 135 2.81 -13.20 -2.96
C GLN A 135 3.07 -12.36 -1.69
N GLY A 136 3.96 -12.79 -0.80
CA GLY A 136 4.30 -12.08 0.43
C GLY A 136 3.21 -12.11 1.51
N LYS A 137 2.17 -12.92 1.36
CA LYS A 137 1.13 -13.13 2.38
C LYS A 137 1.69 -13.99 3.53
N VAL A 138 1.41 -13.57 4.78
CA VAL A 138 1.87 -14.23 6.02
C VAL A 138 0.74 -14.99 6.67
#